data_79a771aa67230b85512bf174a34ee270
#
_entry.id   79a771aa67230b85512bf174a34ee270
#
_cell.length_a   1.000
_cell.length_b   1.000
_cell.length_c   1.000
_cell.angle_alpha   90.00
_cell.angle_beta   90.00
_cell.angle_gamma   90.00
#
_symmetry.space_group_name_H-M   'P 1'
#
loop_
_entity.id
_entity.type
_entity.pdbx_description
1 polymer ?
#
loop_
_entity_poly.entity_id
_entity_poly.type
_entity_poly.pdbx_seq_one_letter_code
_entity_poly.pdbx_strand_id
1 'polypeptide(L)'
;MEREGQDALAALVRRDEDHACPGFGRDRICVRVVAVARLPTRFGDFRVVAFWNNRDGKEHVAVVHGDVVGQAGMAVRLHSECLTGDVLGSLRCDCRDQLTEGLAAIRREPRGVLLYLRQEGRGIGLVNKIRAYALQEEGLDTVEANLALGFRDDERDYAVAAHMLYSLELRSIRLITNNPDKLRQLAQHGVAIEGRLPHVIPPNAHNRFYLETKARRSGHLIELAVPAPLDEEAAGGVERR
;
A
#
# COMPACT_ATOMS: atom_id res chain seq x y z
N MET A 1 -21.57 16.63 26.26
CA MET A 1 -20.92 15.87 27.34
C MET A 1 -20.69 14.45 26.77
N GLU A 2 -19.67 14.33 25.91
CA GLU A 2 -19.22 13.05 25.31
C GLU A 2 -17.70 13.02 25.38
N ARG A 3 -17.21 12.78 26.60
CA ARG A 3 -15.84 12.38 26.89
C ARG A 3 -15.94 11.23 27.87
N GLU A 4 -15.98 10.02 27.33
CA GLU A 4 -15.65 8.81 28.07
C GLU A 4 -15.64 7.60 27.12
N GLY A 5 -14.68 7.60 26.22
CA GLY A 5 -14.05 6.44 25.66
C GLY A 5 -12.61 6.83 25.57
N GLN A 6 -11.79 6.33 26.48
CA GLN A 6 -10.35 6.48 26.38
C GLN A 6 -9.96 6.02 24.97
N ASP A 7 -9.41 6.93 24.16
CA ASP A 7 -9.02 6.65 22.78
C ASP A 7 -8.00 5.50 22.78
N ALA A 8 -8.45 4.29 22.48
CA ALA A 8 -7.65 3.07 22.56
C ALA A 8 -6.36 3.20 21.76
N LEU A 9 -6.39 3.89 20.60
CA LEU A 9 -5.19 4.16 19.82
C LEU A 9 -4.22 5.08 20.55
N ALA A 10 -4.73 6.12 21.22
CA ALA A 10 -3.88 7.03 22.00
C ALA A 10 -3.22 6.31 23.19
N ALA A 11 -3.87 5.28 23.74
CA ALA A 11 -3.31 4.45 24.80
C ALA A 11 -2.14 3.56 24.32
N LEU A 12 -2.00 3.34 23.02
CA LEU A 12 -0.86 2.59 22.45
C LEU A 12 0.42 3.40 22.33
N VAL A 13 0.35 4.75 22.48
CA VAL A 13 1.53 5.61 22.38
C VAL A 13 2.53 5.24 23.46
N ARG A 14 3.73 4.87 23.05
CA ARG A 14 4.86 4.51 23.93
C ARG A 14 5.90 5.63 23.91
N ARG A 15 6.43 5.96 25.09
CA ARG A 15 7.57 6.87 25.22
C ARG A 15 8.86 6.11 24.91
N ASP A 16 9.92 6.84 24.59
CA ASP A 16 11.22 6.24 24.25
C ASP A 16 11.80 5.37 25.37
N GLU A 17 11.40 5.61 26.62
CA GLU A 17 11.80 4.85 27.82
C GLU A 17 11.09 3.51 27.96
N ASP A 18 9.97 3.30 27.25
CA ASP A 18 9.19 2.05 27.31
C ASP A 18 9.80 1.02 26.34
N HIS A 19 10.61 0.11 26.85
CA HIS A 19 11.29 -0.91 26.03
C HIS A 19 10.41 -2.09 25.59
N ALA A 20 9.11 -2.10 25.88
CA ALA A 20 8.21 -3.16 25.48
C ALA A 20 7.85 -3.03 23.98
N CYS A 21 8.38 -3.94 23.17
CA CYS A 21 8.08 -4.03 21.74
C CYS A 21 7.14 -5.20 21.47
N PRO A 22 5.88 -4.97 21.05
CA PRO A 22 4.99 -6.04 20.65
C PRO A 22 5.63 -6.90 19.54
N GLY A 23 5.67 -8.23 19.71
CA GLY A 23 6.25 -9.15 18.72
C GLY A 23 7.79 -9.19 18.66
N PHE A 24 8.51 -8.49 19.54
CA PHE A 24 9.98 -8.41 19.52
C PHE A 24 10.71 -9.76 19.52
N GLY A 25 10.12 -10.79 20.12
CA GLY A 25 10.76 -12.12 20.21
C GLY A 25 10.86 -12.91 18.89
N ARG A 26 10.17 -12.49 17.82
CA ARG A 26 10.12 -13.24 16.55
C ARG A 26 11.31 -12.92 15.63
N ASP A 27 11.54 -11.63 15.36
CA ASP A 27 12.49 -11.19 14.32
C ASP A 27 13.50 -10.15 14.83
N ARG A 28 13.53 -9.87 16.14
CA ARG A 28 14.28 -8.76 16.77
C ARG A 28 13.91 -7.38 16.18
N ILE A 29 12.75 -7.27 15.53
CA ILE A 29 12.21 -6.03 15.01
C ILE A 29 11.32 -5.41 16.07
N CYS A 30 11.58 -4.15 16.38
CA CYS A 30 10.77 -3.34 17.27
C CYS A 30 10.06 -2.27 16.45
N VAL A 31 8.73 -2.23 16.56
CA VAL A 31 7.90 -1.15 16.02
C VAL A 31 6.99 -0.66 17.14
N ARG A 32 6.91 0.65 17.33
CA ARG A 32 6.11 1.27 18.39
C ARG A 32 5.27 2.40 17.83
N VAL A 33 4.05 2.55 18.35
CA VAL A 33 3.25 3.74 18.13
C VAL A 33 3.87 4.90 18.91
N VAL A 34 4.22 6.00 18.23
CA VAL A 34 4.86 7.16 18.85
C VAL A 34 3.98 8.41 18.85
N ALA A 35 3.01 8.48 17.94
CA ALA A 35 2.05 9.58 17.91
C ALA A 35 0.74 9.16 17.25
N VAL A 36 -0.35 9.75 17.70
CA VAL A 36 -1.69 9.57 17.12
C VAL A 36 -2.37 10.93 17.04
N ALA A 37 -2.96 11.24 15.89
CA ALA A 37 -3.71 12.48 15.69
C ALA A 37 -4.97 12.25 14.84
N ARG A 38 -5.92 13.19 14.91
CA ARG A 38 -7.05 13.24 13.99
C ARG A 38 -6.58 13.66 12.60
N LEU A 39 -7.13 13.05 11.57
CA LEU A 39 -6.83 13.36 10.17
C LEU A 39 -8.13 13.50 9.38
N PRO A 40 -8.77 14.66 9.37
CA PRO A 40 -9.88 14.92 8.47
C PRO A 40 -9.36 14.94 7.03
N THR A 41 -10.05 14.22 6.14
CA THR A 41 -9.67 14.09 4.73
C THR A 41 -10.91 14.24 3.84
N ARG A 42 -10.70 14.40 2.54
CA ARG A 42 -11.79 14.37 1.56
C ARG A 42 -12.52 13.01 1.49
N PHE A 43 -11.95 11.94 2.07
CA PHE A 43 -12.56 10.61 2.15
C PHE A 43 -13.33 10.41 3.46
N GLY A 44 -13.31 11.38 4.37
CA GLY A 44 -13.89 11.32 5.71
C GLY A 44 -12.84 11.47 6.80
N ASP A 45 -13.29 11.26 8.03
CA ASP A 45 -12.46 11.38 9.22
C ASP A 45 -11.71 10.09 9.51
N PHE A 46 -10.41 10.22 9.69
CA PHE A 46 -9.49 9.16 10.09
C PHE A 46 -8.67 9.59 11.30
N ARG A 47 -7.90 8.65 11.82
CA ARG A 47 -6.75 8.88 12.70
C ARG A 47 -5.48 8.57 11.91
N VAL A 48 -4.45 9.38 12.08
CA VAL A 48 -3.10 9.05 11.61
C VAL A 48 -2.27 8.59 12.80
N VAL A 49 -1.56 7.48 12.62
CA VAL A 49 -0.69 6.86 13.61
C VAL A 49 0.71 6.85 13.05
N ALA A 50 1.66 7.43 13.76
CA ALA A 50 3.07 7.41 13.41
C ALA A 50 3.80 6.31 14.19
N PHE A 51 4.77 5.66 13.53
CA PHE A 51 5.55 4.58 14.10
C PHE A 51 7.03 4.89 14.09
N TRP A 52 7.70 4.54 15.17
CA TRP A 52 9.13 4.35 15.21
C TRP A 52 9.47 2.87 14.98
N ASN A 53 10.57 2.58 14.31
CA ASN A 53 11.06 1.22 14.15
C ASN A 53 12.60 1.17 14.18
N ASN A 54 13.16 0.01 14.55
CA ASN A 54 14.60 -0.23 14.58
C ASN A 54 15.15 -0.93 13.32
N ARG A 55 14.29 -1.17 12.30
CA ARG A 55 14.67 -1.98 11.13
C ARG A 55 15.27 -1.13 10.02
N ASP A 56 14.61 -0.04 9.64
CA ASP A 56 15.02 0.81 8.51
C ASP A 56 15.05 2.32 8.84
N GLY A 57 14.66 2.69 10.06
CA GLY A 57 14.65 4.08 10.53
C GLY A 57 13.70 5.01 9.79
N LYS A 58 12.78 4.46 8.96
CA LYS A 58 11.84 5.26 8.19
C LYS A 58 10.57 5.52 8.98
N GLU A 59 9.98 6.68 8.75
CA GLU A 59 8.72 7.10 9.37
C GLU A 59 7.53 6.51 8.60
N HIS A 60 7.11 5.30 8.97
CA HIS A 60 5.89 4.70 8.45
C HIS A 60 4.68 5.22 9.20
N VAL A 61 3.52 5.26 8.52
CA VAL A 61 2.28 5.70 9.14
C VAL A 61 1.13 4.73 8.85
N ALA A 62 0.14 4.72 9.75
CA ALA A 62 -1.16 4.12 9.47
C ALA A 62 -2.24 5.20 9.40
N VAL A 63 -3.17 5.04 8.46
CA VAL A 63 -4.43 5.77 8.40
C VAL A 63 -5.52 4.82 8.88
N VAL A 64 -6.17 5.18 9.97
CA VAL A 64 -7.07 4.30 10.73
C VAL A 64 -8.48 4.85 10.71
N HIS A 65 -9.45 4.00 10.37
CA HIS A 65 -10.88 4.26 10.45
C HIS A 65 -11.54 3.37 11.51
N GLY A 66 -12.33 3.97 12.39
CA GLY A 66 -13.03 3.25 13.46
C GLY A 66 -12.12 2.78 14.59
N ASP A 67 -12.68 1.97 15.47
CA ASP A 67 -11.96 1.36 16.59
C ASP A 67 -11.34 0.03 16.13
N VAL A 68 -10.01 -0.05 16.16
CA VAL A 68 -9.25 -1.17 15.57
C VAL A 68 -8.49 -2.00 16.61
N VAL A 69 -8.21 -1.42 17.79
CA VAL A 69 -7.35 -2.07 18.81
C VAL A 69 -8.01 -3.36 19.31
N GLY A 70 -7.24 -4.45 19.33
CA GLY A 70 -7.70 -5.76 19.78
C GLY A 70 -8.72 -6.46 18.88
N GLN A 71 -8.95 -5.96 17.64
CA GLN A 71 -9.98 -6.50 16.75
C GLN A 71 -9.44 -7.61 15.85
N ALA A 72 -10.36 -8.50 15.42
CA ALA A 72 -10.10 -9.55 14.42
C ALA A 72 -10.79 -9.22 13.08
N GLY A 73 -10.36 -9.90 12.00
CA GLY A 73 -10.95 -9.75 10.67
C GLY A 73 -10.81 -8.34 10.09
N MET A 74 -9.80 -7.58 10.52
CA MET A 74 -9.62 -6.19 10.15
C MET A 74 -9.34 -6.03 8.66
N ALA A 75 -10.06 -5.13 7.98
CA ALA A 75 -9.73 -4.74 6.61
C ALA A 75 -8.44 -3.92 6.62
N VAL A 76 -7.39 -4.43 5.97
CA VAL A 76 -6.07 -3.81 5.94
C VAL A 76 -5.59 -3.62 4.51
N ARG A 77 -5.07 -2.43 4.18
CA ARG A 77 -4.35 -2.12 2.95
C ARG A 77 -2.90 -1.80 3.26
N LEU A 78 -1.95 -2.42 2.55
CA LEU A 78 -0.56 -2.00 2.53
C LEU A 78 -0.31 -1.20 1.25
N HIS A 79 0.02 0.07 1.39
CA HIS A 79 0.43 0.95 0.30
C HIS A 79 1.91 1.29 0.44
N SER A 80 2.70 0.95 -0.59
CA SER A 80 4.11 1.36 -0.67
C SER A 80 4.21 2.71 -1.34
N GLU A 81 4.91 3.64 -0.73
CA GLU A 81 5.14 5.01 -1.19
C GLU A 81 5.51 5.07 -2.67
N CYS A 82 4.94 6.03 -3.36
CA CYS A 82 5.28 6.39 -4.73
C CYS A 82 5.14 7.90 -4.90
N LEU A 83 6.19 8.67 -4.63
CA LEU A 83 6.15 10.13 -4.71
C LEU A 83 5.62 10.62 -6.05
N THR A 84 6.11 10.04 -7.14
CA THR A 84 5.69 10.44 -8.49
C THR A 84 4.21 10.19 -8.75
N GLY A 85 3.68 9.05 -8.30
CA GLY A 85 2.26 8.72 -8.45
C GLY A 85 1.39 9.39 -7.39
N ASP A 86 1.67 9.14 -6.11
CA ASP A 86 0.81 9.55 -5.00
C ASP A 86 0.70 11.08 -4.89
N VAL A 87 1.81 11.80 -5.09
CA VAL A 87 1.89 13.26 -4.88
C VAL A 87 1.89 14.01 -6.21
N LEU A 88 2.79 13.66 -7.15
CA LEU A 88 2.99 14.42 -8.38
C LEU A 88 2.00 14.05 -9.50
N GLY A 89 1.21 12.99 -9.34
CA GLY A 89 0.17 12.58 -10.31
C GLY A 89 0.72 12.01 -11.60
N SER A 90 1.87 11.34 -11.55
CA SER A 90 2.44 10.65 -12.70
C SER A 90 1.48 9.62 -13.28
N LEU A 91 1.31 9.61 -14.59
CA LEU A 91 0.51 8.64 -15.32
C LEU A 91 1.28 7.34 -15.65
N ARG A 92 2.58 7.27 -15.34
CA ARG A 92 3.40 6.07 -15.54
C ARG A 92 2.99 4.89 -14.64
N CYS A 93 2.21 5.14 -13.59
CA CYS A 93 1.74 4.12 -12.66
C CYS A 93 0.31 4.39 -12.20
N ASP A 94 -0.28 3.43 -11.51
CA ASP A 94 -1.62 3.48 -10.92
C ASP A 94 -1.60 3.80 -9.41
N CYS A 95 -0.46 4.27 -8.85
CA CYS A 95 -0.27 4.37 -7.40
C CYS A 95 -1.25 5.34 -6.75
N ARG A 96 -1.49 6.53 -7.33
CA ARG A 96 -2.47 7.50 -6.83
C ARG A 96 -3.88 6.90 -6.77
N ASP A 97 -4.29 6.20 -7.82
CA ASP A 97 -5.62 5.59 -7.90
C ASP A 97 -5.73 4.47 -6.88
N GLN A 98 -4.68 3.67 -6.70
CA GLN A 98 -4.58 2.64 -5.66
C GLN A 98 -4.67 3.22 -4.25
N LEU A 99 -4.01 4.35 -3.97
CA LEU A 99 -4.09 5.01 -2.68
C LEU A 99 -5.49 5.58 -2.43
N THR A 100 -6.04 6.27 -3.42
CA THR A 100 -7.37 6.86 -3.39
C THR A 100 -8.44 5.81 -3.13
N GLU A 101 -8.46 4.75 -3.94
CA GLU A 101 -9.42 3.65 -3.78
C GLU A 101 -9.17 2.85 -2.49
N GLY A 102 -7.91 2.72 -2.08
CA GLY A 102 -7.56 2.09 -0.80
C GLY A 102 -8.16 2.82 0.40
N LEU A 103 -8.07 4.14 0.45
CA LEU A 103 -8.68 4.98 1.49
C LEU A 103 -10.21 4.90 1.43
N ALA A 104 -10.79 4.95 0.24
CA ALA A 104 -12.23 4.79 0.06
C ALA A 104 -12.72 3.40 0.51
N ALA A 105 -11.98 2.33 0.19
CA ALA A 105 -12.31 0.97 0.60
C ALA A 105 -12.30 0.81 2.13
N ILE A 106 -11.25 1.31 2.79
CA ILE A 106 -11.15 1.33 4.26
C ILE A 106 -12.33 2.10 4.87
N ARG A 107 -12.74 3.20 4.26
CA ARG A 107 -13.85 4.03 4.77
C ARG A 107 -15.21 3.37 4.62
N ARG A 108 -15.40 2.49 3.63
CA ARG A 108 -16.64 1.71 3.45
C ARG A 108 -16.80 0.58 4.47
N GLU A 109 -15.71 0.11 5.06
CA GLU A 109 -15.74 -0.86 6.14
C GLU A 109 -16.15 -0.18 7.46
N PRO A 110 -16.76 -0.88 8.42
CA PRO A 110 -17.03 -0.31 9.75
C PRO A 110 -15.76 0.15 10.46
N ARG A 111 -14.63 -0.48 10.14
CA ARG A 111 -13.30 -0.19 10.66
C ARG A 111 -12.24 -0.75 9.73
N GLY A 112 -11.08 -0.10 9.68
CA GLY A 112 -9.99 -0.57 8.83
C GLY A 112 -8.73 0.26 8.95
N VAL A 113 -7.65 -0.25 8.36
CA VAL A 113 -6.31 0.32 8.43
C VAL A 113 -5.66 0.35 7.06
N LEU A 114 -5.11 1.52 6.67
CA LEU A 114 -4.18 1.62 5.58
C LEU A 114 -2.78 1.89 6.14
N LEU A 115 -1.83 0.97 5.93
CA LEU A 115 -0.42 1.20 6.23
C LEU A 115 0.24 1.86 5.03
N TYR A 116 0.79 3.06 5.22
CA TYR A 116 1.59 3.76 4.22
C TYR A 116 3.07 3.53 4.53
N LEU A 117 3.71 2.73 3.68
CA LEU A 117 5.08 2.24 3.88
C LEU A 117 6.05 3.06 3.03
N ARG A 118 7.07 3.62 3.63
CA ARG A 118 8.11 4.40 2.96
C ARG A 118 9.11 3.50 2.23
N GLN A 119 8.62 2.83 1.18
CA GLN A 119 9.34 1.84 0.36
C GLN A 119 9.32 2.25 -1.11
N GLU A 120 9.77 3.48 -1.40
CA GLU A 120 9.79 4.06 -2.74
C GLU A 120 10.51 3.18 -3.75
N GLY A 121 9.98 3.13 -4.98
CA GLY A 121 10.61 2.41 -6.08
C GLY A 121 10.73 0.90 -5.85
N ARG A 122 9.77 0.24 -5.21
CA ARG A 122 9.86 -1.17 -4.79
C ARG A 122 11.05 -1.44 -3.85
N GLY A 123 11.40 -0.44 -3.01
CA GLY A 123 12.49 -0.56 -2.04
C GLY A 123 13.84 -0.01 -2.50
N ILE A 124 14.04 0.30 -3.79
CA ILE A 124 15.31 0.83 -4.31
C ILE A 124 15.52 2.32 -4.06
N GLY A 125 14.47 3.01 -3.58
CA GLY A 125 14.48 4.44 -3.30
C GLY A 125 14.21 5.34 -4.52
N LEU A 126 13.93 6.62 -4.25
CA LEU A 126 13.52 7.59 -5.29
C LEU A 126 14.59 7.81 -6.35
N VAL A 127 15.85 7.98 -5.95
CA VAL A 127 16.96 8.28 -6.88
C VAL A 127 17.10 7.14 -7.91
N ASN A 128 17.15 5.89 -7.45
CA ASN A 128 17.29 4.76 -8.35
C ASN A 128 16.04 4.51 -9.19
N LYS A 129 14.85 4.82 -8.67
CA LYS A 129 13.62 4.82 -9.46
C LYS A 129 13.68 5.82 -10.62
N ILE A 130 14.21 7.02 -10.42
CA ILE A 130 14.38 8.01 -11.51
C ILE A 130 15.42 7.51 -12.53
N ARG A 131 16.51 6.87 -12.07
CA ARG A 131 17.48 6.23 -12.98
C ARG A 131 16.82 5.10 -13.79
N ALA A 132 15.99 4.27 -13.15
CA ALA A 132 15.22 3.24 -13.84
C ALA A 132 14.26 3.82 -14.88
N TYR A 133 13.65 4.98 -14.63
CA TYR A 133 12.82 5.68 -15.61
C TYR A 133 13.62 6.10 -16.84
N ALA A 134 14.84 6.62 -16.66
CA ALA A 134 15.72 6.97 -17.79
C ALA A 134 16.05 5.72 -18.63
N LEU A 135 16.41 4.60 -18.02
CA LEU A 135 16.65 3.34 -18.72
C LEU A 135 15.40 2.81 -19.45
N GLN A 136 14.21 3.02 -18.90
CA GLN A 136 12.96 2.66 -19.58
C GLN A 136 12.69 3.54 -20.80
N GLU A 137 13.12 4.80 -20.80
CA GLU A 137 13.07 5.68 -21.98
C GLU A 137 14.01 5.23 -23.10
N GLU A 138 15.06 4.46 -22.75
CA GLU A 138 15.97 3.80 -23.67
C GLU A 138 15.46 2.42 -24.14
N GLY A 139 14.28 1.96 -23.67
CA GLY A 139 13.60 0.76 -24.16
C GLY A 139 13.62 -0.44 -23.22
N LEU A 140 14.24 -0.36 -22.02
CA LEU A 140 14.18 -1.44 -21.05
C LEU A 140 12.78 -1.52 -20.39
N ASP A 141 12.37 -2.72 -19.97
CA ASP A 141 11.21 -2.84 -19.11
C ASP A 141 11.57 -2.55 -17.63
N THR A 142 10.55 -2.53 -16.75
CA THR A 142 10.77 -2.21 -15.32
C THR A 142 11.71 -3.20 -14.63
N VAL A 143 11.64 -4.48 -14.97
CA VAL A 143 12.48 -5.54 -14.38
C VAL A 143 13.92 -5.41 -14.90
N GLU A 144 14.08 -5.25 -16.21
CA GLU A 144 15.38 -5.08 -16.86
C GLU A 144 16.10 -3.82 -16.34
N ALA A 145 15.38 -2.70 -16.18
CA ALA A 145 15.94 -1.48 -15.64
C ALA A 145 16.44 -1.66 -14.19
N ASN A 146 15.68 -2.37 -13.34
CA ASN A 146 16.11 -2.66 -11.97
C ASN A 146 17.35 -3.57 -11.95
N LEU A 147 17.36 -4.63 -12.77
CA LEU A 147 18.50 -5.53 -12.89
C LEU A 147 19.77 -4.81 -13.39
N ALA A 148 19.62 -3.93 -14.38
CA ALA A 148 20.72 -3.11 -14.90
C ALA A 148 21.33 -2.18 -13.84
N LEU A 149 20.51 -1.75 -12.86
CA LEU A 149 20.96 -0.96 -11.71
C LEU A 149 21.49 -1.82 -10.54
N GLY A 150 21.53 -3.16 -10.68
CA GLY A 150 22.03 -4.09 -9.66
C GLY A 150 21.02 -4.47 -8.58
N PHE A 151 19.71 -4.22 -8.79
CA PHE A 151 18.64 -4.57 -7.85
C PHE A 151 17.85 -5.79 -8.35
N ARG A 152 17.17 -6.46 -7.43
CA ARG A 152 16.12 -7.44 -7.78
C ARG A 152 14.90 -6.72 -8.35
N ASP A 153 13.94 -7.46 -8.93
CA ASP A 153 12.65 -6.90 -9.38
C ASP A 153 11.88 -6.22 -8.23
N ASP A 154 11.97 -6.78 -7.02
CA ASP A 154 11.29 -6.26 -5.83
C ASP A 154 12.19 -6.42 -4.60
N GLU A 155 12.59 -5.29 -3.99
CA GLU A 155 13.41 -5.25 -2.76
C GLU A 155 12.57 -4.97 -1.51
N ARG A 156 11.23 -4.94 -1.63
CA ARG A 156 10.36 -4.65 -0.49
C ARG A 156 10.40 -5.76 0.55
N ASP A 157 10.40 -5.33 1.80
CA ASP A 157 10.28 -6.16 2.99
C ASP A 157 9.03 -5.71 3.77
N TYR A 158 8.17 -6.66 4.12
CA TYR A 158 6.94 -6.38 4.85
C TYR A 158 7.02 -6.76 6.34
N ALA A 159 8.21 -7.04 6.86
CA ALA A 159 8.43 -7.33 8.27
C ALA A 159 7.99 -6.16 9.17
N VAL A 160 8.40 -4.92 8.80
CA VAL A 160 7.97 -3.72 9.55
C VAL A 160 6.45 -3.58 9.52
N ALA A 161 5.79 -3.85 8.37
CA ALA A 161 4.34 -3.80 8.27
C ALA A 161 3.66 -4.82 9.21
N ALA A 162 4.19 -6.04 9.31
CA ALA A 162 3.67 -7.03 10.25
C ALA A 162 3.77 -6.53 11.70
N HIS A 163 4.91 -5.96 12.08
CA HIS A 163 5.10 -5.42 13.43
C HIS A 163 4.27 -4.14 13.69
N MET A 164 3.96 -3.32 12.66
CA MET A 164 2.99 -2.24 12.79
C MET A 164 1.60 -2.77 13.13
N LEU A 165 1.16 -3.88 12.51
CA LEU A 165 -0.12 -4.52 12.83
C LEU A 165 -0.15 -5.06 14.25
N TYR A 166 0.95 -5.63 14.74
CA TYR A 166 1.08 -6.04 16.15
C TYR A 166 1.04 -4.86 17.10
N SER A 167 1.68 -3.73 16.76
CA SER A 167 1.67 -2.52 17.58
C SER A 167 0.28 -1.87 17.65
N LEU A 168 -0.59 -2.15 16.68
CA LEU A 168 -2.01 -1.80 16.71
C LEU A 168 -2.88 -2.86 17.40
N GLU A 169 -2.26 -3.93 17.93
CA GLU A 169 -2.92 -5.05 18.60
C GLU A 169 -3.99 -5.75 17.75
N LEU A 170 -3.82 -5.79 16.43
CA LEU A 170 -4.76 -6.50 15.54
C LEU A 170 -4.60 -8.00 15.73
N ARG A 171 -5.72 -8.72 15.89
CA ARG A 171 -5.72 -10.18 16.08
C ARG A 171 -5.62 -10.92 14.76
N SER A 172 -6.32 -10.44 13.73
CA SER A 172 -6.32 -11.00 12.38
C SER A 172 -6.77 -9.96 11.35
N ILE A 173 -6.45 -10.20 10.08
CA ILE A 173 -6.73 -9.26 9.00
C ILE A 173 -7.37 -9.91 7.79
N ARG A 174 -8.13 -9.12 7.01
CA ARG A 174 -8.48 -9.36 5.61
C ARG A 174 -7.67 -8.38 4.77
N LEU A 175 -6.75 -8.87 3.94
CA LEU A 175 -5.82 -8.01 3.23
C LEU A 175 -6.37 -7.55 1.88
N ILE A 176 -6.50 -6.24 1.69
CA ILE A 176 -6.88 -5.61 0.42
C ILE A 176 -5.63 -5.57 -0.47
N THR A 177 -5.51 -6.54 -1.38
CA THR A 177 -4.34 -6.67 -2.25
C THR A 177 -4.60 -7.54 -3.48
N ASN A 178 -3.83 -7.29 -4.56
CA ASN A 178 -3.69 -8.20 -5.71
C ASN A 178 -2.28 -8.81 -5.76
N ASN A 179 -1.40 -8.48 -4.81
CA ASN A 179 -0.05 -9.02 -4.75
C ASN A 179 0.00 -10.21 -3.77
N PRO A 180 0.18 -11.46 -4.25
CA PRO A 180 0.28 -12.65 -3.40
C PRO A 180 1.51 -12.62 -2.49
N ASP A 181 2.58 -11.94 -2.88
CA ASP A 181 3.79 -11.83 -2.08
C ASP A 181 3.55 -11.09 -0.75
N LYS A 182 2.69 -10.08 -0.74
CA LYS A 182 2.28 -9.41 0.51
C LYS A 182 1.61 -10.37 1.49
N LEU A 183 0.74 -11.27 1.00
CA LEU A 183 0.10 -12.29 1.84
C LEU A 183 1.15 -13.25 2.40
N ARG A 184 2.04 -13.74 1.54
CA ARG A 184 3.09 -14.69 1.91
C ARG A 184 4.01 -14.12 2.98
N GLN A 185 4.55 -12.91 2.77
CA GLN A 185 5.48 -12.29 3.72
C GLN A 185 4.81 -11.97 5.05
N LEU A 186 3.61 -11.40 5.07
CA LEU A 186 2.88 -11.14 6.32
C LEU A 186 2.61 -12.43 7.10
N ALA A 187 2.21 -13.51 6.41
CA ALA A 187 2.00 -14.81 7.04
C ALA A 187 3.31 -15.40 7.61
N GLN A 188 4.44 -15.25 6.90
CA GLN A 188 5.76 -15.65 7.39
C GLN A 188 6.15 -14.94 8.69
N HIS A 189 5.77 -13.66 8.84
CA HIS A 189 5.94 -12.90 10.07
C HIS A 189 4.84 -13.17 11.12
N GLY A 190 3.96 -14.15 10.88
CA GLY A 190 2.97 -14.65 11.84
C GLY A 190 1.68 -13.84 11.90
N VAL A 191 1.42 -12.93 10.98
CA VAL A 191 0.13 -12.23 10.89
C VAL A 191 -0.96 -13.23 10.51
N ALA A 192 -2.03 -13.29 11.31
CA ALA A 192 -3.19 -14.10 11.03
C ALA A 192 -4.02 -13.46 9.90
N ILE A 193 -4.07 -14.10 8.72
CA ILE A 193 -4.78 -13.61 7.55
C ILE A 193 -6.02 -14.47 7.32
N GLU A 194 -7.22 -13.90 7.50
CA GLU A 194 -8.49 -14.59 7.29
C GLU A 194 -8.93 -14.62 5.82
N GLY A 195 -8.40 -13.69 5.01
CA GLY A 195 -8.76 -13.64 3.60
C GLY A 195 -8.13 -12.50 2.84
N ARG A 196 -8.36 -12.53 1.54
CA ARG A 196 -7.97 -11.47 0.59
C ARG A 196 -9.21 -10.73 0.11
N LEU A 197 -9.12 -9.40 0.09
CA LEU A 197 -10.07 -8.53 -0.58
C LEU A 197 -9.43 -8.02 -1.89
N PRO A 198 -10.09 -8.17 -3.04
CA PRO A 198 -9.53 -7.70 -4.31
C PRO A 198 -9.44 -6.17 -4.33
N HIS A 199 -8.45 -5.65 -5.06
CA HIS A 199 -8.23 -4.22 -5.23
C HIS A 199 -8.07 -3.92 -6.72
N VAL A 200 -9.19 -3.72 -7.39
CA VAL A 200 -9.23 -3.54 -8.84
C VAL A 200 -9.19 -2.06 -9.19
N ILE A 201 -8.18 -1.66 -9.96
CA ILE A 201 -8.08 -0.33 -10.56
C ILE A 201 -8.09 -0.52 -12.08
N PRO A 202 -9.01 0.11 -12.80
CA PRO A 202 -9.02 0.05 -14.26
C PRO A 202 -7.71 0.61 -14.84
N PRO A 203 -7.13 -0.04 -15.86
CA PRO A 203 -5.97 0.49 -16.55
C PRO A 203 -6.32 1.77 -17.32
N ASN A 204 -5.35 2.67 -17.46
CA ASN A 204 -5.42 3.82 -18.37
C ASN A 204 -4.45 3.63 -19.56
N ALA A 205 -4.51 4.54 -20.53
CA ALA A 205 -3.69 4.45 -21.76
C ALA A 205 -2.16 4.46 -21.48
N HIS A 206 -1.72 5.08 -20.38
CA HIS A 206 -0.30 5.27 -20.06
C HIS A 206 0.27 4.18 -19.15
N ASN A 207 -0.57 3.49 -18.35
CA ASN A 207 -0.12 2.51 -17.37
C ASN A 207 -0.40 1.05 -17.75
N ARG A 208 -1.08 0.80 -18.88
CA ARG A 208 -1.44 -0.55 -19.34
C ARG A 208 -0.22 -1.47 -19.41
N PHE A 209 0.85 -1.05 -20.08
CA PHE A 209 2.08 -1.83 -20.22
C PHE A 209 2.71 -2.15 -18.85
N TYR A 210 2.71 -1.19 -17.93
CA TYR A 210 3.18 -1.39 -16.56
C TYR A 210 2.33 -2.43 -15.80
N LEU A 211 1.01 -2.39 -15.94
CA LEU A 211 0.11 -3.36 -15.31
C LEU A 211 0.23 -4.75 -15.92
N GLU A 212 0.42 -4.85 -17.24
CA GLU A 212 0.71 -6.11 -17.92
C GLU A 212 2.03 -6.73 -17.43
N THR A 213 3.07 -5.93 -17.25
CA THR A 213 4.34 -6.38 -16.69
C THR A 213 4.16 -6.88 -15.26
N LYS A 214 3.38 -6.18 -14.41
CA LYS A 214 3.03 -6.63 -13.05
C LYS A 214 2.31 -7.99 -13.08
N ALA A 215 1.33 -8.17 -13.95
CA ALA A 215 0.57 -9.41 -14.04
C ALA A 215 1.46 -10.58 -14.51
N ARG A 216 2.23 -10.37 -15.57
CA ARG A 216 3.01 -11.44 -16.23
C ARG A 216 4.29 -11.80 -15.49
N ARG A 217 5.05 -10.81 -14.99
CA ARG A 217 6.38 -11.01 -14.40
C ARG A 217 6.39 -11.03 -12.87
N SER A 218 5.51 -10.27 -12.22
CA SER A 218 5.49 -10.18 -10.75
C SER A 218 4.30 -10.93 -10.13
N GLY A 219 3.56 -11.77 -10.89
CA GLY A 219 2.51 -12.67 -10.40
C GLY A 219 1.30 -11.97 -9.76
N HIS A 220 1.05 -10.70 -10.09
CA HIS A 220 -0.09 -9.98 -9.57
C HIS A 220 -1.41 -10.54 -10.12
N LEU A 221 -2.40 -10.71 -9.25
CA LEU A 221 -3.75 -11.15 -9.59
C LEU A 221 -4.56 -9.96 -10.15
N ILE A 222 -4.24 -9.55 -11.37
CA ILE A 222 -4.89 -8.43 -12.07
C ILE A 222 -5.60 -9.02 -13.29
N GLU A 223 -6.93 -8.95 -13.31
CA GLU A 223 -7.73 -9.19 -14.52
C GLU A 223 -7.70 -7.90 -15.36
N LEU A 224 -6.90 -7.90 -16.41
CA LEU A 224 -6.92 -6.83 -17.39
C LEU A 224 -8.13 -7.07 -18.30
N ALA A 225 -9.20 -6.30 -18.12
CA ALA A 225 -10.33 -6.33 -19.03
C ALA A 225 -9.82 -6.05 -20.47
N VAL A 226 -10.06 -6.97 -21.38
CA VAL A 226 -9.85 -6.74 -22.80
C VAL A 226 -10.81 -5.59 -23.20
N PRO A 227 -10.33 -4.46 -23.76
CA PRO A 227 -11.24 -3.45 -24.26
C PRO A 227 -12.15 -4.10 -25.29
N ALA A 228 -13.44 -3.81 -25.21
CA ALA A 228 -14.33 -4.11 -26.31
C ALA A 228 -13.73 -3.53 -27.60
N PRO A 229 -13.77 -4.25 -28.75
CA PRO A 229 -13.36 -3.69 -30.01
C PRO A 229 -14.10 -2.37 -30.21
N LEU A 230 -13.38 -1.32 -30.55
CA LEU A 230 -13.99 -0.07 -30.97
C LEU A 230 -14.85 -0.41 -32.18
N ASP A 231 -16.16 -0.29 -32.08
CA ASP A 231 -17.06 -0.44 -33.21
C ASP A 231 -16.63 0.56 -34.27
N GLU A 232 -16.08 0.07 -35.39
CA GLU A 232 -15.75 0.83 -36.61
C GLU A 232 -17.03 1.19 -37.37
N GLU A 233 -18.05 1.73 -36.69
CA GLU A 233 -19.28 2.21 -37.31
C GLU A 233 -19.57 3.65 -36.94
N ALA A 234 -18.73 4.57 -37.41
CA ALA A 234 -19.12 5.99 -37.55
C ALA A 234 -18.29 6.75 -38.61
N ALA A 235 -17.90 6.07 -39.69
CA ALA A 235 -17.29 6.74 -40.84
C ALA A 235 -18.12 6.47 -42.12
N GLY A 236 -19.41 6.80 -42.07
CA GLY A 236 -20.29 6.69 -43.22
C GLY A 236 -21.29 7.82 -43.23
N GLY A 237 -21.04 8.84 -44.03
CA GLY A 237 -22.11 9.79 -44.38
C GLY A 237 -21.74 11.27 -44.40
N VAL A 238 -20.83 11.69 -45.24
CA VAL A 238 -20.89 13.06 -45.76
C VAL A 238 -21.27 12.97 -47.24
N GLU A 239 -22.55 12.96 -47.50
CA GLU A 239 -23.11 13.25 -48.84
C GLU A 239 -22.80 14.70 -49.19
N ARG A 240 -22.12 14.85 -50.34
CA ARG A 240 -21.94 16.16 -51.01
C ARG A 240 -23.28 16.58 -51.67
N ARG A 241 -23.76 17.72 -51.34
CA ARG A 241 -24.57 18.59 -52.21
C ARG A 241 -24.00 20.00 -52.18
#